data_2b4009bb4cb2349043ee286b186ee950
#
_entry.id   2b4009bb4cb2349043ee286b186ee950
#
_cell.length_a   1.000
_cell.length_b   1.000
_cell.length_c   1.000
_cell.angle_alpha   90.00
_cell.angle_beta   90.00
_cell.angle_gamma   90.00
#
_symmetry.space_group_name_H-M   'P 1'
#
loop_
_entity.id
_entity.type
_entity.pdbx_description
1 polymer ?
#
loop_
_entity_poly.entity_id
_entity_poly.type
_entity_poly.pdbx_seq_one_letter_code
_entity_poly.pdbx_strand_id
1 'polypeptide(L)'
;MQELAFHDPLTGLPNRVLFLNLLNKAINGAHTHPSTLALMFIDLDRFKSVNDTFGHACGDKLLVAVAERLGQSVRRSDVVSRLGGDEFAILIPGMDRSELIEALANKLITAIDQPFMIDNHRIEMRISVGISVYPADGTSVEQLLGRADNAMYEAKRNGGNACRFSLLAPGCESACD
;
A
#
# COMPACT_ATOMS: atom_id res chain seq x y z
N MET A 1 -15.62 16.18 15.72
CA MET A 1 -15.38 14.95 16.53
C MET A 1 -15.52 13.64 15.73
N GLN A 2 -16.29 13.59 14.65
CA GLN A 2 -16.38 12.39 13.80
C GLN A 2 -15.18 12.17 12.86
N GLU A 3 -14.47 13.21 12.47
CA GLU A 3 -13.31 13.10 11.57
C GLU A 3 -12.12 12.36 12.19
N LEU A 4 -11.90 12.50 13.50
CA LEU A 4 -10.82 11.82 14.23
C LEU A 4 -11.01 10.29 14.32
N ALA A 5 -12.25 9.79 14.18
CA ALA A 5 -12.53 8.36 14.20
C ALA A 5 -12.15 7.61 12.93
N PHE A 6 -11.97 8.32 11.81
CA PHE A 6 -11.78 7.73 10.47
C PHE A 6 -10.46 8.12 9.80
N HIS A 7 -9.71 9.05 10.37
CA HIS A 7 -8.44 9.51 9.82
C HIS A 7 -7.28 9.30 10.81
N ASP A 8 -6.11 9.04 10.25
CA ASP A 8 -4.87 8.97 11.02
C ASP A 8 -4.46 10.37 11.46
N PRO A 9 -4.30 10.63 12.77
CA PRO A 9 -4.03 11.97 13.28
C PRO A 9 -2.65 12.51 12.87
N LEU A 10 -1.70 11.65 12.54
CA LEU A 10 -0.37 12.06 12.12
C LEU A 10 -0.33 12.50 10.66
N THR A 11 -0.88 11.69 9.76
CA THR A 11 -0.76 11.89 8.30
C THR A 11 -2.00 12.53 7.67
N GLY A 12 -3.14 12.52 8.36
CA GLY A 12 -4.43 12.97 7.83
C GLY A 12 -5.07 11.98 6.84
N LEU A 13 -4.40 10.90 6.51
CA LEU A 13 -4.94 9.87 5.62
C LEU A 13 -6.09 9.10 6.29
N PRO A 14 -6.99 8.47 5.51
CA PRO A 14 -7.87 7.44 6.03
C PRO A 14 -7.13 6.45 6.92
N ASN A 15 -7.70 6.15 8.07
CA ASN A 15 -7.15 5.15 8.96
C ASN A 15 -7.65 3.74 8.57
N ARG A 16 -7.25 2.73 9.35
CA ARG A 16 -7.66 1.34 9.13
C ARG A 16 -9.19 1.16 9.07
N VAL A 17 -9.92 1.83 9.94
CA VAL A 17 -11.40 1.71 10.02
C VAL A 17 -12.04 2.24 8.74
N LEU A 18 -11.67 3.44 8.31
CA LEU A 18 -12.19 4.01 7.07
C LEU A 18 -11.77 3.20 5.84
N PHE A 19 -10.53 2.75 5.81
CA PHE A 19 -10.03 1.92 4.71
C PHE A 19 -10.85 0.62 4.56
N LEU A 20 -11.10 -0.09 5.65
CA LEU A 20 -11.92 -1.32 5.62
C LEU A 20 -13.35 -1.05 5.15
N ASN A 21 -13.94 0.05 5.58
CA ASN A 21 -15.28 0.46 5.13
C ASN A 21 -15.30 0.76 3.62
N LEU A 22 -14.30 1.46 3.12
CA LEU A 22 -14.19 1.78 1.68
C LEU A 22 -13.95 0.52 0.84
N LEU A 23 -13.09 -0.38 1.30
CA LEU A 23 -12.84 -1.65 0.64
C LEU A 23 -14.09 -2.52 0.59
N ASN A 24 -14.80 -2.64 1.71
CA ASN A 24 -16.06 -3.40 1.77
C ASN A 24 -17.12 -2.81 0.84
N LYS A 25 -17.25 -1.48 0.82
CA LYS A 25 -18.15 -0.78 -0.09
C LYS A 25 -17.79 -1.03 -1.56
N ALA A 26 -16.51 -1.02 -1.90
CA ALA A 26 -16.03 -1.28 -3.25
C ALA A 26 -16.33 -2.73 -3.70
N ILE A 27 -16.13 -3.70 -2.82
CA ILE A 27 -16.45 -5.12 -3.08
C ILE A 27 -17.95 -5.29 -3.29
N ASN A 28 -18.78 -4.72 -2.42
CA ASN A 28 -20.24 -4.79 -2.55
C ASN A 28 -20.74 -4.11 -3.84
N GLY A 29 -20.16 -2.99 -4.22
CA GLY A 29 -20.44 -2.33 -5.48
C GLY A 29 -20.08 -3.18 -6.69
N ALA A 30 -18.98 -3.91 -6.61
CA ALA A 30 -18.52 -4.81 -7.68
C ALA A 30 -19.43 -6.04 -7.89
N HIS A 31 -20.20 -6.45 -6.88
CA HIS A 31 -21.23 -7.47 -7.03
C HIS A 31 -22.44 -6.98 -7.82
N THR A 32 -22.81 -5.72 -7.67
CA THR A 32 -23.98 -5.11 -8.33
C THR A 32 -23.66 -4.66 -9.76
N HIS A 33 -22.48 -4.07 -9.93
CA HIS A 33 -21.97 -3.62 -11.24
C HIS A 33 -20.59 -4.26 -11.42
N PRO A 34 -20.47 -5.33 -12.25
CA PRO A 34 -19.22 -6.06 -12.41
C PRO A 34 -18.05 -5.11 -12.67
N SER A 35 -17.14 -5.05 -11.74
CA SER A 35 -15.92 -4.23 -11.80
C SER A 35 -14.80 -4.93 -11.06
N THR A 36 -13.58 -4.49 -11.30
CA THR A 36 -12.37 -4.98 -10.65
C THR A 36 -11.83 -3.92 -9.69
N LEU A 37 -11.02 -4.33 -8.77
CA LEU A 37 -10.22 -3.45 -7.95
C LEU A 37 -8.89 -4.11 -7.60
N ALA A 38 -7.86 -3.32 -7.43
CA ALA A 38 -6.60 -3.77 -6.90
C ALA A 38 -6.37 -3.18 -5.49
N LEU A 39 -5.71 -3.96 -4.66
CA LEU A 39 -5.30 -3.58 -3.33
C LEU A 39 -3.79 -3.71 -3.23
N MET A 40 -3.11 -2.67 -2.78
CA MET A 40 -1.70 -2.70 -2.42
C MET A 40 -1.55 -2.56 -0.92
N PHE A 41 -0.80 -3.47 -0.31
CA PHE A 41 -0.36 -3.39 1.08
C PHE A 41 1.11 -3.01 1.09
N ILE A 42 1.47 -1.97 1.83
CA ILE A 42 2.80 -1.35 1.79
C ILE A 42 3.39 -1.28 3.18
N ASP A 43 4.66 -1.68 3.32
CA ASP A 43 5.44 -1.56 4.54
C ASP A 43 6.75 -0.83 4.24
N LEU A 44 7.15 0.08 5.13
CA LEU A 44 8.44 0.78 5.03
C LEU A 44 9.56 -0.14 5.50
N ASP A 45 10.51 -0.40 4.61
CA ASP A 45 11.63 -1.28 4.91
C ASP A 45 12.56 -0.63 5.94
N ARG A 46 12.76 -1.31 7.07
CA ARG A 46 13.66 -0.86 8.16
C ARG A 46 13.29 0.50 8.77
N PHE A 47 12.02 0.88 8.79
CA PHE A 47 11.57 2.13 9.41
C PHE A 47 12.03 2.27 10.87
N LYS A 48 12.07 1.17 11.61
CA LYS A 48 12.59 1.15 12.98
C LYS A 48 14.03 1.71 13.07
N SER A 49 14.87 1.42 12.09
CA SER A 49 16.24 1.94 12.04
C SER A 49 16.29 3.47 11.94
N VAL A 50 15.33 4.09 11.28
CA VAL A 50 15.21 5.55 11.22
C VAL A 50 14.88 6.11 12.60
N ASN A 51 13.90 5.53 13.29
CA ASN A 51 13.56 5.92 14.66
C ASN A 51 14.75 5.74 15.62
N ASP A 52 15.46 4.62 15.52
CA ASP A 52 16.62 4.33 16.37
C ASP A 52 17.79 5.31 16.13
N THR A 53 17.97 5.76 14.88
CA THR A 53 19.07 6.66 14.48
C THR A 53 18.74 8.14 14.69
N PHE A 54 17.52 8.57 14.29
CA PHE A 54 17.14 9.99 14.22
C PHE A 54 16.05 10.38 15.23
N GLY A 55 15.50 9.42 15.96
CA GLY A 55 14.43 9.63 16.92
C GLY A 55 13.01 9.54 16.33
N HIS A 56 12.03 9.33 17.21
CA HIS A 56 10.62 9.18 16.82
C HIS A 56 10.02 10.43 16.17
N ALA A 57 10.44 11.63 16.60
CA ALA A 57 9.96 12.88 15.98
C ALA A 57 10.37 12.98 14.50
N CYS A 58 11.58 12.55 14.17
CA CYS A 58 12.03 12.47 12.78
C CYS A 58 11.28 11.38 12.00
N GLY A 59 11.07 10.22 12.61
CA GLY A 59 10.26 9.15 12.04
C GLY A 59 8.84 9.58 11.74
N ASP A 60 8.20 10.35 12.60
CA ASP A 60 6.85 10.89 12.39
C ASP A 60 6.83 11.85 11.18
N LYS A 61 7.80 12.75 11.07
CA LYS A 61 7.93 13.62 9.90
C LYS A 61 8.17 12.85 8.61
N LEU A 62 8.95 11.78 8.67
CA LEU A 62 9.15 10.88 7.54
C LEU A 62 7.84 10.20 7.12
N LEU A 63 7.04 9.72 8.06
CA LEU A 63 5.72 9.13 7.77
C LEU A 63 4.79 10.11 7.05
N VAL A 64 4.78 11.37 7.48
CA VAL A 64 4.02 12.44 6.81
C VAL A 64 4.52 12.65 5.38
N ALA A 65 5.83 12.76 5.19
CA ALA A 65 6.43 12.96 3.87
C ALA A 65 6.20 11.75 2.94
N VAL A 66 6.23 10.53 3.47
CA VAL A 66 5.87 9.31 2.72
C VAL A 66 4.41 9.36 2.30
N ALA A 67 3.49 9.70 3.21
CA ALA A 67 2.06 9.82 2.93
C ALA A 67 1.78 10.81 1.79
N GLU A 68 2.42 11.98 1.82
CA GLU A 68 2.31 13.00 0.76
C GLU A 68 2.83 12.47 -0.58
N ARG A 69 3.98 11.82 -0.59
CA ARG A 69 4.61 11.30 -1.80
C ARG A 69 3.81 10.14 -2.42
N LEU A 70 3.24 9.27 -1.61
CA LEU A 70 2.30 8.25 -2.06
C LEU A 70 1.05 8.89 -2.69
N GLY A 71 0.46 9.87 -2.02
CA GLY A 71 -0.73 10.58 -2.50
C GLY A 71 -0.51 11.29 -3.84
N GLN A 72 0.66 11.88 -4.05
CA GLN A 72 1.03 12.54 -5.32
C GLN A 72 1.27 11.54 -6.46
N SER A 73 1.49 10.29 -6.16
CA SER A 73 1.85 9.25 -7.14
C SER A 73 0.64 8.50 -7.70
N VAL A 74 -0.51 8.60 -7.06
CA VAL A 74 -1.75 7.90 -7.41
C VAL A 74 -2.78 8.83 -8.03
N ARG A 75 -3.83 8.24 -8.62
CA ARG A 75 -4.96 8.99 -9.19
C ARG A 75 -5.89 9.50 -8.09
N ARG A 76 -6.71 10.50 -8.42
CA ARG A 76 -7.71 11.06 -7.49
C ARG A 76 -8.76 10.02 -7.04
N SER A 77 -9.04 9.03 -7.89
CA SER A 77 -9.96 7.93 -7.57
C SER A 77 -9.36 6.86 -6.66
N ASP A 78 -8.04 6.82 -6.52
CA ASP A 78 -7.34 5.87 -5.66
C ASP A 78 -7.34 6.39 -4.22
N VAL A 79 -7.39 5.49 -3.26
CA VAL A 79 -7.41 5.84 -1.83
C VAL A 79 -6.14 5.36 -1.17
N VAL A 80 -5.33 6.31 -0.70
CA VAL A 80 -4.16 6.03 0.13
C VAL A 80 -4.58 6.09 1.59
N SER A 81 -4.19 5.11 2.38
CA SER A 81 -4.54 4.98 3.80
C SER A 81 -3.31 4.60 4.62
N ARG A 82 -3.29 5.01 5.89
CA ARG A 82 -2.31 4.50 6.85
C ARG A 82 -3.01 3.56 7.82
N LEU A 83 -2.54 2.31 7.87
CA LEU A 83 -3.19 1.27 8.69
C LEU A 83 -2.65 1.24 10.13
N GLY A 84 -1.49 1.79 10.36
CA GLY A 84 -0.84 1.88 11.65
C GLY A 84 0.69 1.76 11.50
N GLY A 85 1.45 2.25 12.47
CA GLY A 85 2.92 2.16 12.43
C GLY A 85 3.51 2.66 11.11
N ASP A 86 4.20 1.79 10.42
CA ASP A 86 4.83 2.00 9.10
C ASP A 86 4.09 1.30 7.95
N GLU A 87 2.83 0.92 8.16
CA GLU A 87 1.98 0.23 7.19
C GLU A 87 1.01 1.18 6.50
N PHE A 88 1.01 1.13 5.16
CA PHE A 88 0.07 1.84 4.29
C PHE A 88 -0.70 0.87 3.41
N ALA A 89 -1.83 1.30 2.90
CA ALA A 89 -2.59 0.56 1.90
C ALA A 89 -3.14 1.50 0.85
N ILE A 90 -3.27 1.00 -0.37
CA ILE A 90 -3.87 1.74 -1.48
C ILE A 90 -4.97 0.90 -2.11
N LEU A 91 -6.16 1.47 -2.21
CA LEU A 91 -7.28 0.91 -2.93
C LEU A 91 -7.38 1.55 -4.31
N ILE A 92 -7.38 0.74 -5.35
CA ILE A 92 -7.36 1.17 -6.75
C ILE A 92 -8.59 0.61 -7.46
N PRO A 93 -9.69 1.39 -7.53
CA PRO A 93 -10.91 0.94 -8.19
C PRO A 93 -10.74 0.89 -9.72
N GLY A 94 -11.41 -0.07 -10.37
CA GLY A 94 -11.48 -0.17 -11.82
C GLY A 94 -10.16 -0.54 -12.48
N MET A 95 -9.26 -1.21 -11.77
CA MET A 95 -7.97 -1.65 -12.27
C MET A 95 -7.92 -3.18 -12.31
N ASP A 96 -7.78 -3.76 -13.49
CA ASP A 96 -7.78 -5.21 -13.73
C ASP A 96 -6.54 -5.69 -14.50
N ARG A 97 -5.81 -4.76 -15.13
CA ARG A 97 -4.64 -5.11 -15.92
C ARG A 97 -3.41 -5.17 -15.02
N SER A 98 -2.86 -6.37 -14.90
CA SER A 98 -1.68 -6.62 -14.07
C SER A 98 -0.48 -5.72 -14.42
N GLU A 99 -0.29 -5.44 -15.72
CA GLU A 99 0.81 -4.59 -16.19
C GLU A 99 0.67 -3.14 -15.68
N LEU A 100 -0.55 -2.61 -15.63
CA LEU A 100 -0.80 -1.25 -15.13
C LEU A 100 -0.68 -1.19 -13.60
N ILE A 101 -1.11 -2.25 -12.91
CA ILE A 101 -0.97 -2.37 -11.45
C ILE A 101 0.52 -2.45 -11.08
N GLU A 102 1.28 -3.28 -11.78
CA GLU A 102 2.72 -3.41 -11.59
C GLU A 102 3.45 -2.11 -11.90
N ALA A 103 3.09 -1.43 -12.99
CA ALA A 103 3.66 -0.13 -13.34
C ALA A 103 3.40 0.92 -12.25
N LEU A 104 2.21 0.93 -11.65
CA LEU A 104 1.90 1.82 -10.53
C LEU A 104 2.72 1.45 -9.29
N ALA A 105 2.83 0.16 -8.95
CA ALA A 105 3.65 -0.29 -7.83
C ALA A 105 5.12 0.12 -7.99
N ASN A 106 5.69 -0.08 -9.18
CA ASN A 106 7.07 0.34 -9.49
C ASN A 106 7.24 1.87 -9.45
N LYS A 107 6.24 2.63 -9.90
CA LYS A 107 6.23 4.09 -9.75
C LYS A 107 6.29 4.51 -8.28
N LEU A 108 5.50 3.88 -7.42
CA LEU A 108 5.50 4.12 -5.97
C LEU A 108 6.87 3.78 -5.35
N ILE A 109 7.42 2.62 -5.68
CA ILE A 109 8.74 2.19 -5.21
C ILE A 109 9.81 3.21 -5.61
N THR A 110 9.83 3.63 -6.86
CA THR A 110 10.78 4.62 -7.38
C THR A 110 10.61 5.98 -6.69
N ALA A 111 9.37 6.40 -6.47
CA ALA A 111 9.08 7.67 -5.80
C ALA A 111 9.58 7.67 -4.34
N ILE A 112 9.38 6.57 -3.62
CA ILE A 112 9.79 6.47 -2.22
C ILE A 112 11.31 6.26 -2.09
N ASP A 113 11.96 5.62 -3.06
CA ASP A 113 13.43 5.44 -3.07
C ASP A 113 14.20 6.78 -3.27
N GLN A 114 13.50 7.85 -3.71
CA GLN A 114 14.10 9.19 -3.72
C GLN A 114 14.31 9.71 -2.31
N PRO A 115 15.49 10.30 -2.01
CA PRO A 115 15.80 10.76 -0.67
C PRO A 115 14.76 11.73 -0.08
N PHE A 116 14.56 11.64 1.21
CA PHE A 116 13.79 12.58 2.00
C PHE A 116 14.71 13.51 2.76
N MET A 117 14.42 14.80 2.72
CA MET A 117 15.12 15.80 3.55
C MET A 117 14.25 16.12 4.75
N ILE A 118 14.60 15.58 5.91
CA ILE A 118 13.89 15.78 7.17
C ILE A 118 14.86 16.42 8.18
N ASP A 119 14.54 17.64 8.64
CA ASP A 119 15.36 18.37 9.64
C ASP A 119 16.85 18.40 9.27
N ASN A 120 17.18 18.69 8.01
CA ASN A 120 18.55 18.70 7.45
C ASN A 120 19.23 17.32 7.36
N HIS A 121 18.51 16.24 7.67
CA HIS A 121 18.99 14.88 7.45
C HIS A 121 18.50 14.35 6.11
N ARG A 122 19.40 13.76 5.34
CA ARG A 122 19.06 13.00 4.15
C ARG A 122 18.74 11.56 4.56
N ILE A 123 17.47 11.17 4.40
CA ILE A 123 16.98 9.85 4.77
C ILE A 123 16.59 9.11 3.52
N GLU A 124 17.10 7.91 3.35
CA GLU A 124 16.71 6.98 2.30
C GLU A 124 15.70 5.99 2.89
N MET A 125 14.59 5.81 2.17
CA MET A 125 13.52 4.89 2.57
C MET A 125 13.15 4.01 1.38
N ARG A 126 12.84 2.77 1.66
CA ARG A 126 12.38 1.79 0.68
C ARG A 126 11.08 1.18 1.14
N ILE A 127 10.33 0.61 0.22
CA ILE A 127 9.05 -0.03 0.51
C ILE A 127 8.96 -1.42 -0.09
N SER A 128 8.25 -2.28 0.60
CA SER A 128 7.79 -3.57 0.09
C SER A 128 6.29 -3.51 -0.16
N VAL A 129 5.86 -3.96 -1.33
CA VAL A 129 4.48 -3.85 -1.79
C VAL A 129 3.92 -5.23 -2.09
N GLY A 130 2.81 -5.58 -1.47
CA GLY A 130 2.01 -6.76 -1.80
C GLY A 130 0.73 -6.37 -2.51
N ILE A 131 0.36 -7.11 -3.54
CA ILE A 131 -0.76 -6.80 -4.42
C ILE A 131 -1.74 -7.95 -4.46
N SER A 132 -3.03 -7.65 -4.28
CA SER A 132 -4.14 -8.55 -4.56
C SER A 132 -5.18 -7.88 -5.46
N VAL A 133 -5.89 -8.67 -6.25
CA VAL A 133 -6.86 -8.18 -7.25
C VAL A 133 -8.21 -8.87 -7.04
N TYR A 134 -9.28 -8.08 -6.94
CA TYR A 134 -10.64 -8.59 -6.89
C TYR A 134 -11.18 -8.78 -8.32
N PRO A 135 -11.90 -9.87 -8.62
CA PRO A 135 -12.23 -11.00 -7.75
C PRO A 135 -11.22 -12.15 -7.77
N ALA A 136 -10.17 -12.06 -8.59
CA ALA A 136 -9.23 -13.17 -8.85
C ALA A 136 -8.56 -13.69 -7.58
N ASP A 137 -8.13 -12.78 -6.69
CA ASP A 137 -7.42 -13.12 -5.45
C ASP A 137 -8.34 -13.23 -4.24
N GLY A 138 -9.64 -13.03 -4.40
CA GLY A 138 -10.60 -13.16 -3.33
C GLY A 138 -11.81 -12.26 -3.52
N THR A 139 -12.87 -12.58 -2.81
CA THR A 139 -14.17 -11.90 -2.88
C THR A 139 -14.60 -11.30 -1.54
N SER A 140 -13.77 -11.40 -0.52
CA SER A 140 -13.98 -10.78 0.80
C SER A 140 -12.83 -9.86 1.18
N VAL A 141 -13.11 -8.95 2.11
CA VAL A 141 -12.12 -8.04 2.68
C VAL A 141 -10.95 -8.83 3.27
N GLU A 142 -11.24 -9.86 4.06
CA GLU A 142 -10.23 -10.69 4.75
C GLU A 142 -9.33 -11.41 3.75
N GLN A 143 -9.90 -11.95 2.67
CA GLN A 143 -9.13 -12.65 1.64
C GLN A 143 -8.18 -11.70 0.92
N LEU A 144 -8.67 -10.54 0.46
CA LEU A 144 -7.85 -9.58 -0.28
C LEU A 144 -6.74 -8.99 0.59
N LEU A 145 -7.06 -8.60 1.83
CA LEU A 145 -6.06 -8.08 2.77
C LEU A 145 -5.02 -9.14 3.13
N GLY A 146 -5.46 -10.34 3.49
CA GLY A 146 -4.55 -11.42 3.87
C GLY A 146 -3.59 -11.79 2.74
N ARG A 147 -4.07 -11.80 1.50
CA ARG A 147 -3.24 -12.12 0.34
C ARG A 147 -2.27 -11.00 -0.02
N ALA A 148 -2.71 -9.74 0.03
CA ALA A 148 -1.82 -8.60 -0.17
C ALA A 148 -0.74 -8.54 0.91
N ASP A 149 -1.11 -8.77 2.18
CA ASP A 149 -0.16 -8.81 3.31
C ASP A 149 0.87 -9.93 3.14
N ASN A 150 0.45 -11.14 2.80
CA ASN A 150 1.36 -12.25 2.53
C ASN A 150 2.32 -11.95 1.37
N ALA A 151 1.81 -11.38 0.28
CA ALA A 151 2.65 -10.98 -0.86
C ALA A 151 3.65 -9.88 -0.48
N MET A 152 3.26 -8.91 0.34
CA MET A 152 4.16 -7.89 0.88
C MET A 152 5.26 -8.50 1.76
N TYR A 153 4.90 -9.43 2.63
CA TYR A 153 5.86 -10.15 3.46
C TYR A 153 6.88 -10.94 2.62
N GLU A 154 6.44 -11.57 1.53
CA GLU A 154 7.31 -12.25 0.56
C GLU A 154 8.28 -11.26 -0.12
N ALA A 155 7.78 -10.08 -0.55
CA ALA A 155 8.63 -9.02 -1.09
C ALA A 155 9.70 -8.59 -0.08
N LYS A 156 9.32 -8.44 1.18
CA LYS A 156 10.22 -8.04 2.27
C LYS A 156 11.28 -9.10 2.57
N ARG A 157 10.90 -10.37 2.61
CA ARG A 157 11.84 -11.50 2.83
C ARG A 157 12.86 -11.64 1.70
N ASN A 158 12.50 -11.30 0.47
CA ASN A 158 13.37 -11.39 -0.70
C ASN A 158 14.23 -10.13 -0.92
N GLY A 159 14.46 -9.33 0.11
CA GLY A 159 15.35 -8.17 0.09
C GLY A 159 14.66 -6.80 0.15
N GLY A 160 13.33 -6.77 0.09
CA GLY A 160 12.57 -5.51 0.09
C GLY A 160 12.70 -4.71 -1.21
N ASN A 161 12.24 -3.46 -1.19
CA ASN A 161 12.26 -2.55 -2.34
C ASN A 161 11.68 -3.17 -3.63
N ALA A 162 10.57 -3.87 -3.49
CA ALA A 162 9.95 -4.64 -4.56
C ALA A 162 8.44 -4.78 -4.36
N CYS A 163 7.75 -5.12 -5.43
CA CYS A 163 6.36 -5.54 -5.37
C CYS A 163 6.20 -7.03 -5.67
N ARG A 164 5.17 -7.64 -5.11
CA ARG A 164 4.75 -9.00 -5.36
C ARG A 164 3.24 -9.08 -5.52
N PHE A 165 2.79 -9.82 -6.52
CA PHE A 165 1.40 -10.20 -6.63
C PHE A 165 1.10 -11.41 -5.75
N SER A 166 -0.15 -11.52 -5.30
CA SER A 166 -0.66 -12.73 -4.68
C SER A 166 -0.49 -13.93 -5.63
N LEU A 167 -0.12 -15.10 -5.08
CA LEU A 167 0.17 -16.33 -5.86
C LEU A 167 -1.04 -16.91 -6.60
N LEU A 168 -2.25 -16.37 -6.41
CA LEU A 168 -3.47 -16.84 -7.07
C LEU A 168 -3.93 -15.92 -8.21
N ALA A 169 -3.17 -14.88 -8.57
CA ALA A 169 -3.46 -14.09 -9.75
C ALA A 169 -3.38 -14.98 -11.01
N PRO A 170 -4.44 -15.05 -11.84
CA PRO A 170 -4.40 -15.81 -13.08
C PRO A 170 -3.37 -15.20 -14.02
N GLY A 171 -2.28 -15.89 -14.27
CA GLY A 171 -1.20 -15.46 -15.17
C GLY A 171 0.20 -15.93 -14.74
N CYS A 172 0.35 -16.53 -13.57
CA CYS A 172 1.63 -17.11 -13.14
C CYS A 172 1.64 -18.64 -13.21
N GLU A 173 0.92 -19.22 -14.18
CA GLU A 173 1.20 -20.55 -14.68
C GLU A 173 2.04 -20.39 -15.94
N SER A 174 3.34 -20.38 -15.78
CA SER A 174 4.21 -21.00 -16.77
C SER A 174 5.67 -20.72 -16.47
N ALA A 175 6.31 -21.76 -16.58
CA ALA A 175 7.70 -22.07 -16.82
C ALA A 175 8.37 -22.73 -15.63
N CYS A 176 7.90 -23.90 -15.33
CA CYS A 176 8.78 -25.02 -14.99
C CYS A 176 8.65 -26.04 -16.13
N ASP A 177 9.53 -25.94 -17.09
CA ASP A 177 10.07 -27.03 -17.90
C ASP A 177 11.55 -26.76 -18.08
#